data_fa9174f0512bc0e63cc9b7b556f05ea6
#
_entry.id   fa9174f0512bc0e63cc9b7b556f05ea6
#
_cell.length_a   1.000
_cell.length_b   1.000
_cell.length_c   1.000
_cell.angle_alpha   90.00
_cell.angle_beta   90.00
_cell.angle_gamma   90.00
#
_symmetry.space_group_name_H-M   'P 1'
#
loop_
_entity.id
_entity.type
_entity.pdbx_description
1 polymer ?
#
loop_
_entity_poly.entity_id
_entity_poly.type
_entity_poly.pdbx_seq_one_letter_code
_entity_poly.pdbx_strand_id
1 'polypeptide(L)'
;VTHIENDATFKNGIDIHDKVTLTFANGATAYFECAIDDLQNKRSGKIIGTKGSIEMDYFYRPTSATVNYEGESQSVTRELDGDDFYSEIAAVHHGISYINYEAKRMSHQDTIDEVSLLERIHEVTYGK
;
A
#
# COMPACT_ATOMS: atom_id res chain seq x y z
N VAL A 1 -9.46 2.82 -10.43
CA VAL A 1 -10.31 3.32 -9.34
C VAL A 1 -11.43 4.15 -9.93
N THR A 2 -12.69 3.81 -9.60
CA THR A 2 -13.91 4.49 -10.10
C THR A 2 -14.47 5.50 -9.13
N HIS A 3 -14.21 5.34 -7.83
CA HIS A 3 -14.67 6.25 -6.80
C HIS A 3 -13.66 6.34 -5.66
N ILE A 4 -13.53 7.53 -5.08
CA ILE A 4 -12.62 7.85 -3.98
C ILE A 4 -13.41 8.64 -2.94
N GLU A 5 -13.32 8.22 -1.69
CA GLU A 5 -13.80 8.94 -0.51
C GLU A 5 -12.63 9.15 0.45
N ASN A 6 -12.55 10.31 1.08
CA ASN A 6 -11.58 10.59 2.15
C ASN A 6 -12.28 11.33 3.30
N ASP A 7 -12.19 10.75 4.51
CA ASP A 7 -12.53 11.43 5.77
C ASP A 7 -11.24 11.96 6.39
N ALA A 8 -10.95 13.23 6.11
CA ALA A 8 -9.70 13.89 6.47
C ALA A 8 -9.87 14.80 7.69
N THR A 9 -8.93 14.71 8.63
CA THR A 9 -8.81 15.63 9.76
C THR A 9 -7.74 16.67 9.48
N PHE A 10 -8.09 17.94 9.61
CA PHE A 10 -7.18 19.06 9.31
C PHE A 10 -6.69 19.78 10.57
N LYS A 11 -5.42 20.22 10.54
CA LYS A 11 -4.84 21.12 11.50
C LYS A 11 -4.00 22.17 10.78
N ASN A 12 -4.30 23.45 11.00
CA ASN A 12 -3.63 24.58 10.34
C ASN A 12 -3.64 24.49 8.80
N GLY A 13 -4.71 23.95 8.21
CA GLY A 13 -4.85 23.81 6.77
C GLY A 13 -4.11 22.63 6.14
N ILE A 14 -3.55 21.75 6.97
CA ILE A 14 -2.86 20.52 6.55
C ILE A 14 -3.67 19.33 7.06
N ASP A 15 -3.88 18.35 6.22
CA ASP A 15 -4.42 17.03 6.58
C ASP A 15 -3.41 16.30 7.47
N ILE A 16 -3.84 15.92 8.65
CA ILE A 16 -3.01 15.23 9.65
C ILE A 16 -3.42 13.78 9.85
N HIS A 17 -4.60 13.42 9.38
CA HIS A 17 -5.16 12.08 9.45
C HIS A 17 -6.16 11.88 8.32
N ASP A 18 -5.95 10.88 7.51
CA ASP A 18 -6.77 10.52 6.36
C ASP A 18 -7.28 9.09 6.47
N LYS A 19 -8.55 8.89 6.12
CA LYS A 19 -9.20 7.59 5.99
C LYS A 19 -9.77 7.48 4.58
N VAL A 20 -9.00 6.85 3.71
CA VAL A 20 -9.30 6.78 2.29
C VAL A 20 -9.96 5.47 1.93
N THR A 21 -11.09 5.54 1.22
CA THR A 21 -11.74 4.39 0.61
C THR A 21 -11.68 4.51 -0.91
N LEU A 22 -11.17 3.49 -1.56
CA LEU A 22 -11.12 3.37 -3.01
C LEU A 22 -12.11 2.29 -3.45
N THR A 23 -12.91 2.58 -4.48
CA THR A 23 -13.76 1.59 -5.15
C THR A 23 -13.22 1.33 -6.56
N PHE A 24 -13.12 0.05 -6.93
CA PHE A 24 -12.64 -0.39 -8.23
C PHE A 24 -13.79 -0.81 -9.15
N ALA A 25 -13.55 -0.79 -10.47
CA ALA A 25 -14.55 -1.13 -11.47
C ALA A 25 -15.10 -2.57 -11.36
N ASN A 26 -14.33 -3.48 -10.78
CA ASN A 26 -14.75 -4.87 -10.52
C ASN A 26 -15.52 -5.05 -9.20
N GLY A 27 -15.84 -3.97 -8.49
CA GLY A 27 -16.54 -3.98 -7.21
C GLY A 27 -15.66 -4.24 -5.99
N ALA A 28 -14.36 -4.44 -6.15
CA ALA A 28 -13.43 -4.51 -5.03
C ALA A 28 -13.31 -3.13 -4.35
N THR A 29 -12.98 -3.13 -3.07
CA THR A 29 -12.68 -1.92 -2.31
C THR A 29 -11.32 -2.03 -1.63
N ALA A 30 -10.64 -0.90 -1.48
CA ALA A 30 -9.46 -0.78 -0.63
C ALA A 30 -9.71 0.34 0.39
N TYR A 31 -9.34 0.10 1.62
CA TYR A 31 -9.35 1.08 2.69
C TYR A 31 -7.94 1.21 3.23
N PHE A 32 -7.49 2.43 3.42
CA PHE A 32 -6.26 2.70 4.14
C PHE A 32 -6.38 3.95 5.01
N GLU A 33 -5.60 3.97 6.06
CA GLU A 33 -5.54 5.04 7.03
C GLU A 33 -4.10 5.47 7.21
N CYS A 34 -3.84 6.77 7.14
CA CYS A 34 -2.53 7.35 7.41
C CYS A 34 -2.67 8.58 8.31
N ALA A 35 -1.72 8.73 9.23
CA ALA A 35 -1.70 9.84 10.18
C ALA A 35 -0.27 10.24 10.52
N ILE A 36 -0.03 11.53 10.69
CA ILE A 36 1.26 12.08 11.15
C ILE A 36 1.28 12.30 12.66
N ASP A 37 0.13 12.23 13.33
CA ASP A 37 -0.03 12.45 14.77
C ASP A 37 -0.44 11.19 15.55
N ASP A 38 -0.54 10.02 14.88
CA ASP A 38 -0.87 8.76 15.54
C ASP A 38 0.36 8.14 16.22
N LEU A 39 0.36 8.17 17.55
CA LEU A 39 1.40 7.58 18.39
C LEU A 39 1.32 6.04 18.47
N GLN A 40 0.23 5.43 18.05
CA GLN A 40 0.05 3.96 18.10
C GLN A 40 0.84 3.22 17.02
N ASN A 41 1.25 3.92 15.97
CA ASN A 41 2.12 3.43 14.89
C ASN A 41 1.67 2.06 14.32
N LYS A 42 0.36 1.89 14.12
CA LYS A 42 -0.22 0.70 13.52
C LYS A 42 0.15 0.64 12.05
N ARG A 43 0.68 -0.50 11.62
CA ARG A 43 1.13 -0.72 10.24
C ARG A 43 0.59 -2.02 9.67
N SER A 44 -0.53 -2.50 10.23
CA SER A 44 -1.16 -3.75 9.83
C SER A 44 -1.84 -3.64 8.47
N GLY A 45 -1.93 -4.76 7.79
CA GLY A 45 -2.69 -4.92 6.56
C GLY A 45 -3.57 -6.15 6.60
N LYS A 46 -4.72 -6.08 5.92
CA LYS A 46 -5.63 -7.22 5.75
C LYS A 46 -6.16 -7.24 4.33
N ILE A 47 -6.11 -8.40 3.70
CA ILE A 47 -6.74 -8.69 2.41
C ILE A 47 -7.88 -9.66 2.66
N ILE A 48 -9.08 -9.35 2.17
CA ILE A 48 -10.26 -10.18 2.32
C ILE A 48 -10.71 -10.61 0.92
N GLY A 49 -10.79 -11.91 0.71
CA GLY A 49 -11.31 -12.52 -0.51
C GLY A 49 -12.57 -13.34 -0.21
N THR A 50 -13.19 -13.87 -1.25
CA THR A 50 -14.42 -14.69 -1.15
C THR A 50 -14.21 -16.04 -0.44
N LYS A 51 -12.97 -16.52 -0.35
CA LYS A 51 -12.63 -17.83 0.23
C LYS A 51 -11.79 -17.73 1.50
N GLY A 52 -11.37 -16.54 1.90
CA GLY A 52 -10.52 -16.37 3.07
C GLY A 52 -9.90 -15.00 3.20
N SER A 53 -8.92 -14.87 4.09
CA SER A 53 -8.21 -13.62 4.34
C SER A 53 -6.72 -13.83 4.54
N ILE A 54 -5.94 -12.76 4.32
CA ILE A 54 -4.52 -12.66 4.68
C ILE A 54 -4.39 -11.48 5.63
N GLU A 55 -3.75 -11.69 6.76
CA GLU A 55 -3.51 -10.66 7.78
C GLU A 55 -2.01 -10.55 8.05
N MET A 56 -1.51 -9.31 8.15
CA MET A 56 -0.10 -9.02 8.41
C MET A 56 0.04 -7.82 9.34
N ASP A 57 0.98 -7.89 10.27
CA ASP A 57 1.22 -6.81 11.25
C ASP A 57 1.97 -5.63 10.63
N TYR A 58 2.75 -5.90 9.57
CA TYR A 58 3.53 -4.91 8.83
C TYR A 58 3.27 -5.07 7.33
N PHE A 59 2.34 -4.28 6.77
CA PHE A 59 1.89 -4.49 5.39
C PHE A 59 2.93 -4.12 4.33
N TYR A 60 3.78 -3.11 4.57
CA TYR A 60 4.76 -2.67 3.58
C TYR A 60 6.06 -3.50 3.59
N ARG A 61 6.35 -4.22 4.69
CA ARG A 61 7.51 -5.12 4.81
C ARG A 61 7.18 -6.32 5.71
N PRO A 62 6.23 -7.16 5.30
CA PRO A 62 5.80 -8.27 6.15
C PRO A 62 6.89 -9.35 6.24
N THR A 63 7.26 -9.73 7.47
CA THR A 63 8.06 -10.91 7.76
C THR A 63 7.20 -12.11 8.13
N SER A 64 5.94 -11.88 8.47
CA SER A 64 4.95 -12.91 8.76
C SER A 64 3.57 -12.50 8.26
N ALA A 65 2.77 -13.49 7.90
CA ALA A 65 1.36 -13.33 7.58
C ALA A 65 0.57 -14.53 8.09
N THR A 66 -0.67 -14.29 8.50
CA THR A 66 -1.64 -15.34 8.79
C THR A 66 -2.57 -15.48 7.60
N VAL A 67 -2.61 -16.67 7.01
CA VAL A 67 -3.49 -17.00 5.89
C VAL A 67 -4.64 -17.85 6.44
N ASN A 68 -5.87 -17.36 6.29
CA ASN A 68 -7.09 -18.09 6.60
C ASN A 68 -7.77 -18.47 5.29
N TYR A 69 -7.96 -19.76 5.04
CA TYR A 69 -8.53 -20.27 3.80
C TYR A 69 -9.45 -21.47 4.09
N GLU A 70 -10.70 -21.39 3.67
CA GLU A 70 -11.71 -22.46 3.81
C GLU A 70 -11.84 -23.03 5.24
N GLY A 71 -11.66 -22.18 6.26
CA GLY A 71 -11.76 -22.54 7.68
C GLY A 71 -10.45 -23.01 8.32
N GLU A 72 -9.39 -23.14 7.56
CA GLU A 72 -8.05 -23.42 8.08
C GLU A 72 -7.23 -22.14 8.22
N SER A 73 -6.32 -22.11 9.21
CA SER A 73 -5.42 -20.99 9.46
C SER A 73 -3.98 -21.46 9.45
N GLN A 74 -3.14 -20.79 8.67
CA GLN A 74 -1.71 -21.07 8.54
C GLN A 74 -0.89 -19.79 8.72
N SER A 75 0.16 -19.86 9.52
CA SER A 75 1.17 -18.80 9.59
C SER A 75 2.27 -19.04 8.56
N VAL A 76 2.60 -18.01 7.80
CA VAL A 76 3.69 -18.00 6.82
C VAL A 76 4.72 -16.97 7.28
N THR A 77 5.99 -17.36 7.32
CA THR A 77 7.10 -16.48 7.68
C THR A 77 8.10 -16.38 6.54
N ARG A 78 8.75 -15.23 6.43
CA ARG A 78 9.80 -14.96 5.44
C ARG A 78 10.92 -14.14 6.08
N GLU A 79 12.15 -14.56 5.87
CA GLU A 79 13.31 -13.69 6.11
C GLU A 79 13.45 -12.69 4.96
N LEU A 80 13.77 -11.46 5.29
CA LEU A 80 14.04 -10.39 4.33
C LEU A 80 15.55 -10.15 4.25
N ASP A 81 16.04 -10.00 3.02
CA ASP A 81 17.43 -9.64 2.79
C ASP A 81 17.66 -8.16 3.12
N GLY A 82 18.67 -7.87 3.93
CA GLY A 82 19.12 -6.52 4.23
C GLY A 82 18.11 -5.62 4.95
N ASP A 83 18.32 -4.31 4.84
CA ASP A 83 17.47 -3.26 5.41
C ASP A 83 16.31 -2.84 4.47
N ASP A 84 15.61 -1.76 4.82
CA ASP A 84 14.43 -1.30 4.09
C ASP A 84 14.72 -0.91 2.63
N PHE A 85 15.93 -0.47 2.31
CA PHE A 85 16.33 -0.02 0.98
C PHE A 85 17.10 -1.07 0.16
N TYR A 86 17.44 -2.21 0.77
CA TYR A 86 18.25 -3.24 0.11
C TYR A 86 17.65 -3.71 -1.22
N SER A 87 16.37 -4.00 -1.24
CA SER A 87 15.68 -4.51 -2.44
C SER A 87 15.59 -3.48 -3.57
N GLU A 88 15.48 -2.19 -3.23
CA GLU A 88 15.47 -1.09 -4.19
C GLU A 88 16.85 -0.91 -4.83
N ILE A 89 17.90 -0.87 -4.02
CA ILE A 89 19.30 -0.79 -4.48
C ILE A 89 19.65 -2.01 -5.35
N ALA A 90 19.26 -3.20 -4.92
CA ALA A 90 19.49 -4.42 -5.69
C ALA A 90 18.76 -4.41 -7.05
N ALA A 91 17.53 -3.86 -7.11
CA ALA A 91 16.78 -3.71 -8.34
C ALA A 91 17.45 -2.72 -9.30
N VAL A 92 17.98 -1.61 -8.80
CA VAL A 92 18.75 -0.62 -9.60
C VAL A 92 20.05 -1.24 -10.14
N HIS A 93 20.82 -1.93 -9.30
CA HIS A 93 22.04 -2.63 -9.73
C HIS A 93 21.75 -3.67 -10.82
N HIS A 94 20.68 -4.43 -10.67
CA HIS A 94 20.26 -5.38 -11.70
C HIS A 94 19.88 -4.67 -13.00
N GLY A 95 19.11 -3.57 -12.91
CA GLY A 95 18.77 -2.75 -14.08
C GLY A 95 19.99 -2.26 -14.84
N ILE A 96 20.96 -1.67 -14.14
CA ILE A 96 22.21 -1.19 -14.74
C ILE A 96 23.00 -2.32 -15.40
N SER A 97 23.13 -3.47 -14.72
CA SER A 97 23.90 -4.62 -15.22
C SER A 97 23.31 -5.24 -16.49
N TYR A 98 22.02 -5.15 -16.71
CA TYR A 98 21.32 -5.72 -17.87
C TYR A 98 20.81 -4.65 -18.86
N ILE A 99 21.27 -3.39 -18.71
CA ILE A 99 20.90 -2.26 -19.58
C ILE A 99 19.36 -2.09 -19.66
N ASN A 100 18.68 -2.30 -18.53
CA ASN A 100 17.25 -2.03 -18.41
C ASN A 100 17.06 -0.58 -17.92
N TYR A 101 16.23 0.19 -18.63
CA TYR A 101 15.96 1.60 -18.31
C TYR A 101 14.87 1.76 -17.23
N GLU A 102 14.22 0.68 -16.83
CA GLU A 102 13.23 0.67 -15.74
C GLU A 102 13.25 -0.64 -14.95
N ALA A 103 12.82 -0.59 -13.71
CA ALA A 103 12.70 -1.76 -12.86
C ALA A 103 11.46 -2.59 -13.23
N LYS A 104 11.60 -3.92 -13.39
CA LYS A 104 10.48 -4.81 -13.73
C LYS A 104 9.37 -4.86 -12.67
N ARG A 105 9.70 -4.54 -11.41
CA ARG A 105 8.77 -4.59 -10.29
C ARG A 105 8.05 -3.26 -10.03
N MET A 106 8.58 -2.18 -10.56
CA MET A 106 8.05 -0.83 -10.49
C MET A 106 8.41 -0.15 -11.80
N SER A 107 7.53 -0.21 -12.78
CA SER A 107 7.73 0.41 -14.08
C SER A 107 7.47 1.93 -14.02
N HIS A 108 7.88 2.66 -15.04
CA HIS A 108 7.52 4.07 -15.17
C HIS A 108 5.99 4.26 -15.21
N GLN A 109 5.26 3.33 -15.82
CA GLN A 109 3.80 3.39 -15.86
C GLN A 109 3.19 3.18 -14.47
N ASP A 110 3.70 2.24 -13.68
CA ASP A 110 3.24 2.04 -12.29
C ASP A 110 3.41 3.33 -11.47
N THR A 111 4.56 4.02 -11.61
CA THR A 111 4.82 5.30 -10.95
C THR A 111 3.83 6.39 -11.41
N ILE A 112 3.54 6.48 -12.71
CA ILE A 112 2.56 7.45 -13.25
C ILE A 112 1.16 7.16 -12.70
N ASP A 113 0.75 5.90 -12.68
CA ASP A 113 -0.57 5.49 -12.19
C ASP A 113 -0.72 5.77 -10.69
N GLU A 114 0.34 5.53 -9.91
CA GLU A 114 0.37 5.81 -8.47
C GLU A 114 0.29 7.31 -8.19
N VAL A 115 1.08 8.14 -8.85
CA VAL A 115 1.05 9.60 -8.69
C VAL A 115 -0.31 10.16 -9.13
N SER A 116 -0.88 9.67 -10.23
CA SER A 116 -2.20 10.09 -10.71
C SER A 116 -3.31 9.71 -9.70
N LEU A 117 -3.18 8.59 -9.01
CA LEU A 117 -4.10 8.23 -7.94
C LEU A 117 -3.97 9.17 -6.73
N LEU A 118 -2.73 9.50 -6.33
CA LEU A 118 -2.47 10.45 -5.24
C LEU A 118 -3.03 11.85 -5.56
N GLU A 119 -2.88 12.34 -6.79
CA GLU A 119 -3.48 13.61 -7.23
C GLU A 119 -5.00 13.60 -7.08
N ARG A 120 -5.67 12.53 -7.51
CA ARG A 120 -7.13 12.38 -7.36
C ARG A 120 -7.57 12.32 -5.89
N ILE A 121 -6.80 11.66 -5.01
CA ILE A 121 -7.06 11.66 -3.58
C ILE A 121 -6.91 13.08 -3.02
N HIS A 122 -5.86 13.80 -3.43
CA HIS A 122 -5.64 15.19 -3.04
C HIS A 122 -6.80 16.09 -3.48
N GLU A 123 -7.29 15.96 -4.71
CA GLU A 123 -8.47 16.70 -5.22
C GLU A 123 -9.71 16.45 -4.36
N VAL A 124 -9.97 15.18 -3.98
CA VAL A 124 -11.10 14.83 -3.09
C VAL A 124 -10.90 15.42 -1.70
N THR A 125 -9.66 15.39 -1.18
CA THR A 125 -9.34 15.88 0.16
C THR A 125 -9.46 17.40 0.29
N TYR A 126 -9.00 18.14 -0.70
CA TYR A 126 -8.94 19.61 -0.66
C TYR A 126 -10.01 20.31 -1.52
N GLY A 127 -10.80 19.57 -2.26
CA GLY A 127 -11.91 20.11 -3.07
C GLY A 127 -11.46 20.98 -4.24
N LYS A 128 -10.32 20.64 -4.85
CA LYS A 128 -9.74 21.42 -5.97
C LYS A 128 -9.68 20.61 -7.22
#